data_5daed045c1a228d91c39919796f7d375
#
_entry.id   5daed045c1a228d91c39919796f7d375
#
_cell.length_a   1.000
_cell.length_b   1.000
_cell.length_c   1.000
_cell.angle_alpha   90.00
_cell.angle_beta   90.00
_cell.angle_gamma   90.00
#
_symmetry.space_group_name_H-M   'P 1'
#
loop_
_entity.id
_entity.type
_entity.pdbx_description
1 polymer ?
#
loop_
_entity_poly.entity_id
_entity_poly.type
_entity_poly.pdbx_seq_one_letter_code
_entity_poly.pdbx_strand_id
1 'polypeptide(L)'
;LGQNLTNVFVANVANTTTAASMTWADFNGDGYMDLYLGSSYNNNGGVIYYNDGTGKLSTTKSAVEASNASAGYLSVAVDWNADGQMDVIKLSTYSGSQTATLFTNNGYGSSWTSSQLASGLANVTGVAAVDYNWDGAQDLLVSQQNGKVVLVQNSKTVADGTAMHLHIVDSEGINAYYGNTVNLYNAAGVLVASQIINAQSGIGSNDTSALVSFYGLDPNETYSAEILKITNGVSDNVTWSGLEAGNGKEGYVLTAEAATGGHSGTLTGTGYNDTFIAEDGTYTYNGSGGWTTHSDHDTWSNTGGMDVVDYRNATSGVTVDLRLSTAQDTGFGTSRLLNIEGINGSDFDDVITGNSGNNQFEGRGGNDTFNIGSGGHDTLLYTLINASNATGGNGSDVVNGFTVGTWEGTADTDRIDLRDLLSGSGYTGTGSASYVNGVATLDGSAGNITDYIRVVQNGSNTEIQVDLDGSGGQFSPTTLVTLNGVQTDLATLLANHQLLIA
;
A
#
# COMPACT_ATOMS: atom_id res chain seq x y z
N LEU A 1 -31.90 -5.74 28.21
CA LEU A 1 -30.57 -6.19 27.88
C LEU A 1 -29.56 -5.34 28.66
N GLY A 2 -29.50 -5.42 29.96
CA GLY A 2 -28.55 -4.74 30.83
C GLY A 2 -27.36 -5.64 31.06
N GLN A 3 -26.28 -5.47 30.35
CA GLN A 3 -25.01 -5.97 30.86
C GLN A 3 -24.57 -5.00 31.96
N ASN A 4 -24.44 -5.50 33.19
CA ASN A 4 -23.75 -4.78 34.23
C ASN A 4 -22.30 -4.63 33.79
N LEU A 5 -21.92 -3.42 33.38
CA LEU A 5 -20.53 -3.04 33.17
C LEU A 5 -19.88 -3.05 34.56
N THR A 6 -19.33 -4.19 34.98
CA THR A 6 -18.40 -4.21 36.10
C THR A 6 -17.13 -3.49 35.64
N ASN A 7 -16.66 -2.51 36.40
CA ASN A 7 -15.38 -1.85 36.19
C ASN A 7 -14.28 -2.92 36.13
N VAL A 8 -13.83 -3.24 34.91
CA VAL A 8 -12.81 -4.27 34.70
C VAL A 8 -11.42 -3.74 35.06
N PHE A 9 -11.23 -2.41 34.95
CA PHE A 9 -9.99 -1.75 35.33
C PHE A 9 -10.25 -0.38 35.96
N VAL A 10 -9.70 -0.15 37.12
CA VAL A 10 -9.61 1.16 37.76
C VAL A 10 -8.13 1.51 37.87
N ALA A 11 -7.61 2.27 36.93
CA ALA A 11 -6.33 2.91 37.09
C ALA A 11 -6.49 3.94 38.22
N ASN A 12 -6.06 3.62 39.41
CA ASN A 12 -5.72 4.65 40.39
C ASN A 12 -4.49 5.38 39.86
N VAL A 13 -4.71 6.44 39.08
CA VAL A 13 -3.68 7.42 38.77
C VAL A 13 -3.37 8.10 40.12
N ALA A 14 -2.62 7.38 40.96
CA ALA A 14 -2.29 7.84 42.30
C ALA A 14 -1.43 9.12 42.12
N ASN A 15 -1.90 10.13 42.78
CA ASN A 15 -1.40 11.48 42.92
C ASN A 15 -1.78 12.50 41.85
N THR A 16 -2.96 13.06 42.05
CA THR A 16 -3.24 14.51 41.94
C THR A 16 -3.29 15.13 40.57
N THR A 17 -3.41 14.40 39.49
CA THR A 17 -3.59 15.00 38.18
C THR A 17 -4.80 14.41 37.50
N THR A 18 -5.69 15.25 37.09
CA THR A 18 -6.78 14.89 36.20
C THR A 18 -6.17 14.42 34.90
N ALA A 19 -6.35 13.13 34.55
CA ALA A 19 -6.08 12.68 33.18
C ALA A 19 -6.94 13.54 32.25
N ALA A 20 -6.31 14.08 31.20
CA ALA A 20 -6.98 15.05 30.34
C ALA A 20 -7.16 14.55 28.94
N SER A 21 -6.30 13.64 28.49
CA SER A 21 -6.39 13.03 27.17
C SER A 21 -6.13 11.53 27.29
N MET A 22 -6.77 10.79 26.41
CA MET A 22 -6.58 9.34 26.27
C MET A 22 -6.47 9.02 24.80
N THR A 23 -5.52 8.14 24.45
CA THR A 23 -5.46 7.56 23.12
C THR A 23 -4.98 6.12 23.23
N TRP A 24 -5.44 5.30 22.30
CA TRP A 24 -5.12 3.89 22.23
C TRP A 24 -4.27 3.61 21.02
N ALA A 25 -3.19 2.86 21.19
CA ALA A 25 -2.38 2.31 20.11
C ALA A 25 -1.54 1.17 20.67
N ASP A 26 -1.00 0.34 19.80
CA ASP A 26 0.04 -0.61 20.16
C ASP A 26 1.38 0.12 20.20
N PHE A 27 1.79 0.55 21.39
CA PHE A 27 3.03 1.33 21.57
C PHE A 27 4.28 0.46 21.75
N ASN A 28 4.11 -0.81 22.04
CA ASN A 28 5.22 -1.74 22.29
C ASN A 28 5.39 -2.80 21.20
N GLY A 29 4.52 -2.84 20.19
CA GLY A 29 4.59 -3.74 19.04
C GLY A 29 4.22 -5.19 19.40
N ASP A 30 3.43 -5.42 20.46
CA ASP A 30 3.05 -6.77 20.89
C ASP A 30 1.69 -7.25 20.33
N GLY A 31 1.00 -6.40 19.56
CA GLY A 31 -0.29 -6.68 18.93
C GLY A 31 -1.49 -6.36 19.80
N TYR A 32 -1.30 -5.81 21.00
CA TYR A 32 -2.38 -5.43 21.89
C TYR A 32 -2.43 -3.92 22.09
N MET A 33 -3.65 -3.37 22.11
CA MET A 33 -3.85 -1.94 22.28
C MET A 33 -3.52 -1.48 23.68
N ASP A 34 -2.55 -0.62 23.80
CA ASP A 34 -2.10 0.05 25.00
C ASP A 34 -2.85 1.36 25.23
N LEU A 35 -2.81 1.89 26.44
CA LEU A 35 -3.47 3.13 26.81
C LEU A 35 -2.46 4.21 27.16
N TYR A 36 -2.40 5.28 26.36
CA TYR A 36 -1.74 6.51 26.76
C TYR A 36 -2.71 7.40 27.55
N LEU A 37 -2.25 7.89 28.71
CA LEU A 37 -2.93 8.90 29.51
C LEU A 37 -2.08 10.17 29.59
N GLY A 38 -2.53 11.22 28.94
CA GLY A 38 -1.91 12.54 28.99
C GLY A 38 -2.31 13.30 30.26
N SER A 39 -1.37 14.03 30.86
CA SER A 39 -1.59 14.82 32.08
C SER A 39 -2.18 16.20 31.75
N SER A 40 -3.16 16.65 32.55
CA SER A 40 -3.78 17.96 32.40
C SER A 40 -3.13 19.07 33.22
N TYR A 41 -2.44 18.74 34.32
CA TYR A 41 -1.95 19.75 35.24
C TYR A 41 -0.79 19.23 36.11
N ASN A 42 0.23 20.07 36.27
CA ASN A 42 1.36 19.94 37.21
C ASN A 42 2.08 18.59 37.36
N ASN A 43 3.28 18.50 36.80
CA ASN A 43 4.42 17.71 37.22
C ASN A 43 4.41 16.18 37.06
N ASN A 44 3.36 15.56 36.59
CA ASN A 44 3.39 14.15 36.22
C ASN A 44 3.11 14.05 34.70
N GLY A 45 4.12 13.79 33.91
CA GLY A 45 4.01 13.65 32.46
C GLY A 45 3.02 12.57 32.03
N GLY A 46 2.71 12.49 30.74
CA GLY A 46 1.90 11.44 30.15
C GLY A 46 2.54 10.07 30.35
N VAL A 47 1.71 9.05 30.51
CA VAL A 47 2.15 7.68 30.77
C VAL A 47 1.40 6.70 29.88
N ILE A 48 2.06 5.59 29.56
CA ILE A 48 1.45 4.46 28.87
C ILE A 48 1.26 3.31 29.86
N TYR A 49 0.09 2.70 29.78
CA TYR A 49 -0.25 1.44 30.42
C TYR A 49 -0.33 0.36 29.35
N TYR A 50 0.56 -0.60 29.40
CA TYR A 50 0.60 -1.69 28.43
C TYR A 50 -0.49 -2.72 28.70
N ASN A 51 -1.07 -3.24 27.62
CA ASN A 51 -2.00 -4.37 27.64
C ASN A 51 -1.18 -5.67 27.60
N ASP A 52 -1.55 -6.65 28.41
CA ASP A 52 -0.86 -7.94 28.48
C ASP A 52 -1.53 -9.05 27.63
N GLY A 53 -2.45 -8.65 26.74
CA GLY A 53 -3.24 -9.58 25.92
C GLY A 53 -4.33 -10.33 26.66
N THR A 54 -4.42 -10.20 27.99
CA THR A 54 -5.49 -10.84 28.80
C THR A 54 -6.70 -9.92 29.00
N GLY A 55 -6.70 -8.74 28.36
CA GLY A 55 -7.69 -7.68 28.54
C GLY A 55 -7.45 -6.84 29.79
N LYS A 56 -6.25 -6.88 30.35
CA LYS A 56 -5.85 -6.08 31.50
C LYS A 56 -4.70 -5.17 31.14
N LEU A 57 -4.80 -3.93 31.60
CA LEU A 57 -3.68 -3.00 31.52
C LEU A 57 -2.69 -3.27 32.67
N SER A 58 -1.42 -3.21 32.36
CA SER A 58 -0.32 -3.37 33.30
C SER A 58 -0.41 -2.32 34.42
N THR A 59 -0.03 -2.71 35.62
CA THR A 59 0.19 -1.74 36.71
C THR A 59 1.53 -1.00 36.59
N THR A 60 2.44 -1.52 35.76
CA THR A 60 3.69 -0.86 35.40
C THR A 60 3.45 0.08 34.24
N LYS A 61 3.89 1.32 34.34
CA LYS A 61 3.71 2.36 33.33
C LYS A 61 5.04 2.88 32.82
N SER A 62 5.11 3.21 31.55
CA SER A 62 6.22 3.98 30.98
C SER A 62 5.91 5.45 30.98
N ALA A 63 6.87 6.27 31.38
CA ALA A 63 6.77 7.72 31.28
C ALA A 63 7.13 8.15 29.84
N VAL A 64 6.20 8.82 29.18
CA VAL A 64 6.39 9.41 27.85
C VAL A 64 6.92 10.84 27.95
N GLU A 65 6.40 11.58 28.91
CA GLU A 65 6.69 12.99 29.12
C GLU A 65 7.57 13.20 30.37
N ALA A 66 8.52 14.14 30.27
CA ALA A 66 9.22 14.59 31.46
C ALA A 66 8.26 15.25 32.47
N SER A 67 8.58 15.15 33.75
CA SER A 67 7.90 15.93 34.77
C SER A 67 8.04 17.42 34.43
N ASN A 68 6.95 18.16 34.34
CA ASN A 68 6.81 19.57 33.91
C ASN A 68 6.43 19.78 32.44
N ALA A 69 6.01 18.76 31.72
CA ALA A 69 5.42 18.94 30.41
C ALA A 69 4.16 19.83 30.48
N SER A 70 3.96 20.67 29.49
CA SER A 70 2.80 21.59 29.44
C SER A 70 1.50 20.81 29.53
N ALA A 71 0.54 21.32 30.30
CA ALA A 71 -0.80 20.75 30.39
C ALA A 71 -1.44 20.66 29.00
N GLY A 72 -1.98 19.52 28.63
CA GLY A 72 -2.66 19.33 27.35
C GLY A 72 -3.87 18.42 27.50
N TYR A 73 -4.98 18.82 26.83
CA TYR A 73 -6.24 18.07 26.92
C TYR A 73 -6.53 17.23 25.68
N LEU A 74 -5.67 17.33 24.65
CA LEU A 74 -5.86 16.63 23.41
C LEU A 74 -4.58 15.85 23.07
N SER A 75 -4.75 14.61 22.68
CA SER A 75 -3.68 13.77 22.14
C SER A 75 -4.20 12.88 21.03
N VAL A 76 -3.32 12.54 20.12
CA VAL A 76 -3.55 11.57 19.06
C VAL A 76 -2.33 10.66 18.97
N ALA A 77 -2.57 9.37 18.74
CA ALA A 77 -1.52 8.43 18.38
C ALA A 77 -1.39 8.37 16.86
N VAL A 78 -0.17 8.39 16.38
CA VAL A 78 0.15 8.41 14.95
C VAL A 78 1.60 7.97 14.77
N ASP A 79 1.90 7.25 13.74
CA ASP A 79 3.29 7.02 13.33
C ASP A 79 3.76 8.22 12.48
N TRP A 80 4.28 9.26 13.16
CA TRP A 80 4.62 10.54 12.54
C TRP A 80 5.89 10.47 11.68
N ASN A 81 6.80 9.61 12.04
CA ASN A 81 8.08 9.48 11.36
C ASN A 81 8.11 8.32 10.35
N ALA A 82 7.02 7.58 10.22
CA ALA A 82 6.86 6.42 9.35
C ALA A 82 7.94 5.33 9.59
N ASP A 83 8.19 5.02 10.89
CA ASP A 83 9.15 4.00 11.30
C ASP A 83 8.50 2.68 11.80
N GLY A 84 7.18 2.59 11.73
CA GLY A 84 6.41 1.44 12.20
C GLY A 84 6.07 1.47 13.69
N GLN A 85 6.48 2.51 14.43
CA GLN A 85 6.19 2.64 15.86
C GLN A 85 5.23 3.81 16.10
N MET A 86 4.21 3.59 16.90
CA MET A 86 3.22 4.62 17.21
C MET A 86 3.79 5.68 18.13
N ASP A 87 3.74 6.93 17.66
CA ASP A 87 4.10 8.14 18.37
C ASP A 87 2.90 8.76 19.09
N VAL A 88 3.13 9.80 19.90
CA VAL A 88 2.07 10.59 20.53
C VAL A 88 2.24 12.07 20.20
N ILE A 89 1.22 12.68 19.62
CA ILE A 89 1.15 14.12 19.49
C ILE A 89 0.21 14.67 20.57
N LYS A 90 0.72 15.57 21.38
CA LYS A 90 -0.04 16.26 22.44
C LYS A 90 -0.17 17.74 22.15
N LEU A 91 -1.37 18.26 22.29
CA LEU A 91 -1.65 19.69 22.15
C LEU A 91 -1.83 20.33 23.53
N SER A 92 -1.03 21.34 23.82
CA SER A 92 -1.20 22.13 25.01
C SER A 92 -2.39 23.07 24.84
N THR A 93 -3.24 23.16 25.84
CA THR A 93 -4.51 23.92 25.77
C THR A 93 -4.58 25.05 26.82
N TYR A 94 -3.52 25.28 27.59
CA TYR A 94 -3.49 26.26 28.66
C TYR A 94 -3.13 27.65 28.13
N SER A 95 -3.74 28.70 28.73
CA SER A 95 -3.69 30.11 28.32
C SER A 95 -2.31 30.60 27.90
N GLY A 96 -2.18 31.07 26.67
CA GLY A 96 -0.96 31.59 26.08
C GLY A 96 -0.73 30.98 24.68
N SER A 97 0.51 31.02 24.23
CA SER A 97 0.90 30.38 22.99
C SER A 97 0.82 28.87 23.17
N GLN A 98 -0.11 28.24 22.47
CA GLN A 98 -0.30 26.79 22.52
C GLN A 98 0.61 26.09 21.50
N THR A 99 1.05 24.89 21.84
CA THR A 99 1.99 24.11 21.02
C THR A 99 1.45 22.73 20.74
N ALA A 100 1.78 22.20 19.58
CA ALA A 100 1.72 20.77 19.32
C ALA A 100 3.10 20.18 19.57
N THR A 101 3.19 19.22 20.47
CA THR A 101 4.43 18.50 20.82
C THR A 101 4.33 17.06 20.38
N LEU A 102 5.31 16.62 19.60
CA LEU A 102 5.51 15.23 19.23
C LEU A 102 6.37 14.55 20.31
N PHE A 103 5.93 13.39 20.74
CA PHE A 103 6.70 12.45 21.52
C PHE A 103 6.96 11.23 20.63
N THR A 104 8.19 11.14 20.13
CA THR A 104 8.60 10.06 19.22
C THR A 104 8.98 8.84 20.01
N ASN A 105 8.41 7.71 19.64
CA ASN A 105 8.72 6.39 20.15
C ASN A 105 9.97 5.85 19.42
N ASN A 106 11.06 5.63 20.15
CA ASN A 106 12.31 5.18 19.54
C ASN A 106 12.71 3.77 19.99
N GLY A 107 11.82 3.00 20.54
CA GLY A 107 12.20 1.70 21.09
C GLY A 107 11.02 0.89 21.60
N TYR A 108 9.95 0.82 20.83
CA TYR A 108 8.77 0.03 21.18
C TYR A 108 8.31 0.32 22.63
N GLY A 109 8.04 1.59 22.89
CA GLY A 109 7.56 2.07 24.20
C GLY A 109 8.65 2.25 25.28
N SER A 110 9.88 1.84 25.04
CA SER A 110 10.95 1.88 26.05
C SER A 110 11.72 3.21 26.07
N SER A 111 11.73 3.97 25.00
CA SER A 111 12.47 5.21 24.85
C SER A 111 11.67 6.26 24.06
N TRP A 112 11.61 7.49 24.56
CA TRP A 112 10.84 8.57 23.98
C TRP A 112 11.70 9.84 23.86
N THR A 113 11.56 10.54 22.72
CA THR A 113 12.11 11.87 22.53
C THR A 113 10.97 12.85 22.24
N SER A 114 11.20 14.15 22.52
CA SER A 114 10.16 15.15 22.28
C SER A 114 10.66 16.27 21.39
N SER A 115 9.80 16.74 20.49
CA SER A 115 10.02 17.89 19.62
C SER A 115 8.75 18.72 19.46
N GLN A 116 8.91 20.00 19.15
CA GLN A 116 7.77 20.87 18.90
C GLN A 116 7.42 20.82 17.40
N LEU A 117 6.20 20.41 17.07
CA LEU A 117 5.68 20.40 15.70
C LEU A 117 5.12 21.76 15.27
N ALA A 118 4.34 22.40 16.14
CA ALA A 118 3.72 23.68 15.84
C ALA A 118 3.63 24.57 17.08
N SER A 119 3.57 25.88 16.86
CA SER A 119 3.40 26.90 17.90
C SER A 119 2.39 27.97 17.45
N GLY A 120 1.98 28.82 18.38
CA GLY A 120 1.03 29.89 18.07
C GLY A 120 -0.41 29.42 17.85
N LEU A 121 -0.70 28.18 18.22
CA LEU A 121 -2.06 27.66 18.25
C LEU A 121 -2.86 28.37 19.36
N ALA A 122 -4.15 28.62 19.15
CA ALA A 122 -4.99 29.33 20.12
C ALA A 122 -6.29 28.57 20.36
N ASN A 123 -6.57 28.25 21.62
CA ASN A 123 -7.81 27.60 22.03
C ASN A 123 -8.16 26.38 21.17
N VAL A 124 -7.27 25.41 21.13
CA VAL A 124 -7.45 24.17 20.37
C VAL A 124 -8.67 23.43 20.89
N THR A 125 -9.53 22.99 19.96
CA THR A 125 -10.80 22.31 20.25
C THR A 125 -10.86 20.90 19.70
N GLY A 126 -9.98 20.56 18.73
CA GLY A 126 -9.90 19.23 18.16
C GLY A 126 -8.58 19.01 17.44
N VAL A 127 -8.24 17.76 17.28
CA VAL A 127 -7.06 17.29 16.55
C VAL A 127 -7.42 16.02 15.79
N ALA A 128 -6.89 15.87 14.59
CA ALA A 128 -6.97 14.67 13.80
C ALA A 128 -5.63 14.45 13.07
N ALA A 129 -5.21 13.21 12.99
CA ALA A 129 -4.15 12.78 12.09
C ALA A 129 -4.81 12.25 10.80
N VAL A 130 -4.32 12.69 9.66
CA VAL A 130 -4.84 12.33 8.33
C VAL A 130 -3.77 12.60 7.29
N ASP A 131 -3.60 11.73 6.35
CA ASP A 131 -2.83 12.04 5.13
C ASP A 131 -3.74 12.84 4.18
N TYR A 132 -3.68 14.18 4.26
CA TYR A 132 -4.61 15.04 3.52
C TYR A 132 -4.24 15.22 2.05
N ASN A 133 -2.97 15.03 1.72
CA ASN A 133 -2.42 15.25 0.39
C ASN A 133 -2.03 13.95 -0.32
N TRP A 134 -2.30 12.82 0.30
CA TRP A 134 -2.04 11.48 -0.22
C TRP A 134 -0.55 11.27 -0.60
N ASP A 135 0.37 11.81 0.24
CA ASP A 135 1.80 11.63 0.05
C ASP A 135 2.38 10.45 0.85
N GLY A 136 1.52 9.69 1.52
CA GLY A 136 1.85 8.53 2.32
C GLY A 136 2.23 8.86 3.77
N ALA A 137 2.43 10.13 4.12
CA ALA A 137 2.76 10.56 5.48
C ALA A 137 1.53 11.17 6.18
N GLN A 138 1.36 10.84 7.45
CA GLN A 138 0.26 11.40 8.24
C GLN A 138 0.52 12.87 8.56
N ASP A 139 -0.46 13.74 8.27
CA ASP A 139 -0.49 15.16 8.60
C ASP A 139 -1.35 15.41 9.86
N LEU A 140 -1.34 16.65 10.38
CA LEU A 140 -2.13 17.01 11.54
C LEU A 140 -3.09 18.16 11.24
N LEU A 141 -4.37 17.93 11.40
CA LEU A 141 -5.41 18.94 11.39
C LEU A 141 -5.75 19.36 12.81
N VAL A 142 -5.69 20.68 13.06
CA VAL A 142 -5.96 21.26 14.37
C VAL A 142 -7.08 22.28 14.26
N SER A 143 -8.21 22.04 14.91
CA SER A 143 -9.31 23.02 14.99
C SER A 143 -9.17 23.91 16.22
N GLN A 144 -9.60 25.17 16.08
CA GLN A 144 -9.52 26.19 17.11
C GLN A 144 -10.90 26.82 17.41
N GLN A 145 -11.09 27.30 18.61
CA GLN A 145 -12.37 27.88 19.07
C GLN A 145 -12.86 29.08 18.22
N ASN A 146 -11.95 29.78 17.57
CA ASN A 146 -12.28 30.88 16.66
C ASN A 146 -12.74 30.44 15.27
N GLY A 147 -12.94 29.16 15.05
CA GLY A 147 -13.32 28.55 13.77
C GLY A 147 -12.15 28.36 12.79
N LYS A 148 -10.92 28.68 13.19
CA LYS A 148 -9.74 28.46 12.37
C LYS A 148 -9.36 26.96 12.41
N VAL A 149 -8.99 26.42 11.25
CA VAL A 149 -8.32 25.13 11.11
C VAL A 149 -6.89 25.38 10.68
N VAL A 150 -5.96 24.73 11.35
CA VAL A 150 -4.53 24.75 11.01
C VAL A 150 -4.15 23.37 10.54
N LEU A 151 -3.56 23.30 9.36
CA LEU A 151 -2.89 22.11 8.85
C LEU A 151 -1.41 22.20 9.22
N VAL A 152 -0.91 21.19 9.89
CA VAL A 152 0.53 20.97 10.10
C VAL A 152 0.94 19.85 9.17
N GLN A 153 1.50 20.22 8.03
CA GLN A 153 1.93 19.27 7.02
C GLN A 153 3.19 18.56 7.50
N ASN A 154 3.16 17.24 7.37
CA ASN A 154 4.33 16.39 7.55
C ASN A 154 5.14 16.40 6.24
N SER A 155 6.41 16.72 6.32
CA SER A 155 7.31 16.71 5.16
C SER A 155 8.11 15.41 5.05
N LYS A 156 7.71 14.38 5.79
CA LYS A 156 8.37 13.09 5.74
C LYS A 156 8.10 12.45 4.36
N THR A 157 9.15 11.99 3.73
CA THR A 157 9.05 11.11 2.57
C THR A 157 9.00 9.68 3.05
N VAL A 158 7.94 8.97 2.72
CA VAL A 158 7.84 7.53 2.95
C VAL A 158 8.68 6.83 1.89
N ALA A 159 9.57 5.95 2.32
CA ALA A 159 10.42 5.22 1.38
C ALA A 159 9.59 4.17 0.63
N ASP A 160 9.97 3.91 -0.60
CA ASP A 160 9.34 2.88 -1.43
C ASP A 160 9.46 1.49 -0.78
N GLY A 161 8.39 0.70 -0.84
CA GLY A 161 8.31 -0.61 -0.20
C GLY A 161 8.22 -0.59 1.33
N THR A 162 7.96 0.56 1.99
CA THR A 162 7.97 0.64 3.46
C THR A 162 6.63 1.01 4.08
N ALA A 163 5.58 1.17 3.29
CA ALA A 163 4.24 1.49 3.80
C ALA A 163 3.16 0.63 3.13
N MET A 164 2.06 0.44 3.84
CA MET A 164 0.89 -0.28 3.36
C MET A 164 -0.38 0.36 3.93
N HIS A 165 -1.34 0.63 3.07
CA HIS A 165 -2.65 1.15 3.44
C HIS A 165 -3.72 0.10 3.14
N LEU A 166 -4.55 -0.22 4.14
CA LEU A 166 -5.63 -1.19 4.00
C LEU A 166 -6.97 -0.52 4.25
N HIS A 167 -7.83 -0.50 3.25
CA HIS A 167 -9.20 -0.05 3.33
C HIS A 167 -10.10 -1.27 3.53
N ILE A 168 -10.64 -1.43 4.72
CA ILE A 168 -11.42 -2.62 5.10
C ILE A 168 -12.91 -2.33 4.95
N VAL A 169 -13.56 -3.11 4.10
CA VAL A 169 -14.99 -2.99 3.81
C VAL A 169 -15.71 -4.33 4.03
N ASP A 170 -17.05 -4.29 4.13
CA ASP A 170 -17.85 -5.51 4.09
C ASP A 170 -18.07 -5.99 2.64
N SER A 171 -18.81 -7.08 2.47
CA SER A 171 -19.12 -7.65 1.16
C SER A 171 -19.97 -6.74 0.26
N GLU A 172 -20.55 -5.68 0.82
CA GLU A 172 -21.33 -4.68 0.07
C GLU A 172 -20.49 -3.44 -0.28
N GLY A 173 -19.20 -3.42 0.13
CA GLY A 173 -18.29 -2.30 -0.06
C GLY A 173 -18.51 -1.15 0.93
N ILE A 174 -19.19 -1.42 2.05
CA ILE A 174 -19.45 -0.41 3.07
C ILE A 174 -18.30 -0.43 4.09
N ASN A 175 -17.83 0.74 4.47
CA ASN A 175 -16.84 0.90 5.54
C ASN A 175 -17.35 0.25 6.83
N ALA A 176 -16.66 -0.75 7.31
CA ALA A 176 -17.14 -1.63 8.36
C ALA A 176 -16.04 -1.95 9.39
N TYR A 177 -16.44 -2.78 10.37
CA TYR A 177 -15.51 -3.38 11.35
C TYR A 177 -14.78 -2.41 12.25
N TYR A 178 -15.31 -1.20 12.43
CA TYR A 178 -14.77 -0.23 13.39
C TYR A 178 -14.59 -0.82 14.78
N GLY A 179 -13.44 -0.56 15.37
CA GLY A 179 -13.07 -1.10 16.69
C GLY A 179 -12.44 -2.50 16.64
N ASN A 180 -12.39 -3.15 15.47
CA ASN A 180 -11.63 -4.40 15.34
C ASN A 180 -10.16 -4.09 15.07
N THR A 181 -9.30 -5.04 15.45
CA THR A 181 -7.87 -4.97 15.21
C THR A 181 -7.52 -5.65 13.89
N VAL A 182 -6.66 -5.01 13.13
CA VAL A 182 -5.98 -5.60 11.97
C VAL A 182 -4.54 -5.89 12.38
N ASN A 183 -4.16 -7.14 12.33
CA ASN A 183 -2.80 -7.61 12.58
C ASN A 183 -2.09 -7.85 11.25
N LEU A 184 -0.86 -7.38 11.14
CA LEU A 184 0.00 -7.60 9.99
C LEU A 184 1.11 -8.60 10.36
N TYR A 185 1.26 -9.64 9.57
CA TYR A 185 2.28 -10.69 9.75
C TYR A 185 3.21 -10.72 8.55
N ASN A 186 4.49 -10.97 8.77
CA ASN A 186 5.42 -11.21 7.68
C ASN A 186 5.31 -12.64 7.11
N ALA A 187 6.07 -12.94 6.06
CA ALA A 187 6.06 -14.25 5.39
C ALA A 187 6.40 -15.44 6.32
N ALA A 188 7.12 -15.20 7.42
CA ALA A 188 7.39 -16.23 8.45
C ALA A 188 6.25 -16.41 9.46
N GLY A 189 5.14 -15.67 9.32
CA GLY A 189 4.01 -15.68 10.24
C GLY A 189 4.29 -14.96 11.58
N VAL A 190 5.30 -14.09 11.60
CA VAL A 190 5.61 -13.26 12.78
C VAL A 190 4.79 -11.99 12.69
N LEU A 191 4.10 -11.65 13.78
CA LEU A 191 3.38 -10.38 13.91
C LEU A 191 4.38 -9.23 13.84
N VAL A 192 4.16 -8.29 12.93
CA VAL A 192 5.04 -7.13 12.72
C VAL A 192 4.38 -5.82 13.11
N ALA A 193 3.05 -5.73 13.03
CA ALA A 193 2.31 -4.53 13.44
C ALA A 193 0.83 -4.84 13.72
N SER A 194 0.18 -3.99 14.49
CA SER A 194 -1.27 -4.04 14.75
C SER A 194 -1.88 -2.66 14.76
N GLN A 195 -3.05 -2.52 14.14
CA GLN A 195 -3.79 -1.28 14.09
C GLN A 195 -5.28 -1.53 14.37
N ILE A 196 -5.97 -0.56 14.96
CA ILE A 196 -7.44 -0.60 15.10
C ILE A 196 -8.08 0.15 13.93
N ILE A 197 -9.12 -0.42 13.34
CA ILE A 197 -10.00 0.29 12.42
C ILE A 197 -10.76 1.34 13.25
N ASN A 198 -10.35 2.58 13.15
CA ASN A 198 -10.89 3.68 13.92
C ASN A 198 -11.91 4.49 13.13
N ALA A 199 -13.06 4.77 13.77
CA ALA A 199 -13.98 5.80 13.30
C ALA A 199 -13.60 7.21 13.79
N GLN A 200 -12.51 7.33 14.57
CA GLN A 200 -12.05 8.59 15.14
C GLN A 200 -10.53 8.66 15.12
N SER A 201 -10.00 9.55 14.33
CA SER A 201 -8.56 9.86 14.29
C SER A 201 -8.15 10.96 15.28
N GLY A 202 -9.03 11.35 16.19
CA GLY A 202 -8.79 12.40 17.18
C GLY A 202 -10.08 12.89 17.85
N ILE A 203 -9.96 13.77 18.85
CA ILE A 203 -11.13 14.35 19.51
C ILE A 203 -11.84 15.32 18.58
N GLY A 204 -13.13 15.10 18.34
CA GLY A 204 -13.96 15.94 17.49
C GLY A 204 -13.82 15.65 15.98
N SER A 205 -13.16 14.59 15.60
CA SER A 205 -13.10 14.08 14.22
C SER A 205 -13.75 12.70 14.12
N ASN A 206 -14.42 12.44 13.01
CA ASN A 206 -14.87 11.10 12.63
C ASN A 206 -14.16 10.76 11.32
N ASP A 207 -13.29 9.77 11.39
CA ASP A 207 -12.77 9.10 10.21
C ASP A 207 -13.69 7.92 9.89
N THR A 208 -14.35 7.96 8.77
CA THR A 208 -15.26 6.91 8.32
C THR A 208 -14.67 6.08 7.18
N SER A 209 -13.37 6.27 6.89
CA SER A 209 -12.72 5.59 5.77
C SER A 209 -12.46 4.11 6.03
N ALA A 210 -12.49 3.65 7.29
CA ALA A 210 -12.06 2.31 7.69
C ALA A 210 -10.62 1.97 7.21
N LEU A 211 -9.78 3.00 7.08
CA LEU A 211 -8.41 2.88 6.62
C LEU A 211 -7.47 2.60 7.81
N VAL A 212 -6.58 1.64 7.63
CA VAL A 212 -5.44 1.40 8.53
C VAL A 212 -4.14 1.52 7.75
N SER A 213 -3.12 2.10 8.36
CA SER A 213 -1.84 2.38 7.70
C SER A 213 -0.70 1.79 8.51
N PHE A 214 0.15 1.03 7.85
CA PHE A 214 1.34 0.43 8.42
C PHE A 214 2.57 1.04 7.77
N TYR A 215 3.61 1.30 8.55
CA TYR A 215 4.87 1.91 8.10
C TYR A 215 6.07 1.11 8.62
N GLY A 216 7.27 1.45 8.14
CA GLY A 216 8.51 0.80 8.57
C GLY A 216 8.62 -0.66 8.11
N LEU A 217 7.89 -1.05 7.07
CA LEU A 217 7.88 -2.40 6.52
C LEU A 217 9.17 -2.70 5.74
N ASP A 218 9.50 -3.99 5.59
CA ASP A 218 10.62 -4.43 4.75
C ASP A 218 10.15 -4.55 3.30
N PRO A 219 10.75 -3.81 2.35
CA PRO A 219 10.35 -3.84 0.94
C PRO A 219 10.62 -5.18 0.23
N ASN A 220 11.34 -6.10 0.86
CA ASN A 220 11.66 -7.40 0.29
C ASN A 220 10.80 -8.53 0.87
N GLU A 221 9.80 -8.20 1.68
CA GLU A 221 8.91 -9.18 2.30
C GLU A 221 7.48 -9.06 1.77
N THR A 222 6.79 -10.18 1.68
CA THR A 222 5.34 -10.23 1.54
C THR A 222 4.69 -10.37 2.91
N TYR A 223 3.47 -9.88 3.02
CA TYR A 223 2.74 -9.81 4.27
C TYR A 223 1.40 -10.52 4.18
N SER A 224 0.85 -10.84 5.35
CA SER A 224 -0.55 -11.23 5.50
C SER A 224 -1.21 -10.31 6.52
N ALA A 225 -2.38 -9.79 6.19
CA ALA A 225 -3.20 -9.05 7.13
C ALA A 225 -4.33 -9.93 7.65
N GLU A 226 -4.60 -9.87 8.94
CA GLU A 226 -5.70 -10.58 9.59
C GLU A 226 -6.58 -9.61 10.37
N ILE A 227 -7.88 -9.63 10.11
CA ILE A 227 -8.84 -8.93 10.97
C ILE A 227 -9.37 -9.88 12.04
N LEU A 228 -9.27 -9.44 13.29
CA LEU A 228 -9.83 -10.16 14.43
C LEU A 228 -11.31 -9.78 14.57
N LYS A 229 -12.18 -10.58 13.99
CA LYS A 229 -13.62 -10.37 13.95
C LYS A 229 -14.29 -11.23 15.03
N ILE A 230 -15.08 -10.63 15.91
CA ILE A 230 -15.88 -11.35 16.90
C ILE A 230 -17.36 -11.13 16.58
N THR A 231 -18.00 -12.17 16.07
CA THR A 231 -19.44 -12.18 15.80
C THR A 231 -20.16 -13.10 16.78
N ASN A 232 -21.06 -12.55 17.60
CA ASN A 232 -21.82 -13.31 18.62
C ASN A 232 -20.94 -14.12 19.58
N GLY A 233 -19.72 -13.62 19.90
CA GLY A 233 -18.78 -14.29 20.80
C GLY A 233 -18.00 -15.43 20.16
N VAL A 234 -18.08 -15.60 18.86
CA VAL A 234 -17.26 -16.52 18.07
C VAL A 234 -16.22 -15.68 17.31
N SER A 235 -14.97 -16.11 17.40
CA SER A 235 -13.89 -15.53 16.59
C SER A 235 -14.02 -16.06 15.17
N ASP A 236 -14.16 -15.14 14.22
CA ASP A 236 -14.21 -15.40 12.78
C ASP A 236 -13.18 -14.47 12.14
N ASN A 237 -11.98 -14.98 11.92
CA ASN A 237 -10.88 -14.18 11.40
C ASN A 237 -10.83 -14.31 9.89
N VAL A 238 -10.63 -13.18 9.22
CA VAL A 238 -10.37 -13.13 7.78
C VAL A 238 -8.91 -12.77 7.58
N THR A 239 -8.24 -13.47 6.70
CA THR A 239 -6.82 -13.28 6.40
C THR A 239 -6.63 -13.06 4.91
N TRP A 240 -5.89 -12.02 4.56
CA TRP A 240 -5.42 -11.74 3.20
C TRP A 240 -3.91 -11.95 3.16
N SER A 241 -3.43 -12.64 2.14
CA SER A 241 -2.01 -12.99 2.00
C SER A 241 -1.42 -12.42 0.70
N GLY A 242 -0.10 -12.41 0.62
CA GLY A 242 0.61 -11.92 -0.56
C GLY A 242 0.52 -10.40 -0.73
N LEU A 243 0.33 -9.66 0.34
CA LEU A 243 0.34 -8.20 0.33
C LEU A 243 1.78 -7.70 0.29
N GLU A 244 2.03 -6.67 -0.48
CA GLU A 244 3.33 -6.04 -0.61
C GLU A 244 3.28 -4.60 -0.11
N ALA A 245 4.37 -4.13 0.46
CA ALA A 245 4.46 -2.75 0.89
C ALA A 245 4.83 -1.85 -0.29
N GLY A 246 4.16 -0.70 -0.38
CA GLY A 246 4.41 0.33 -1.38
C GLY A 246 5.11 1.57 -0.82
N ASN A 247 5.07 2.66 -1.55
CA ASN A 247 5.70 3.93 -1.18
C ASN A 247 4.82 4.86 -0.33
N GLY A 248 3.75 4.32 0.24
CA GLY A 248 2.76 5.07 1.01
C GLY A 248 1.67 5.73 0.17
N LYS A 249 1.70 5.53 -1.15
CA LYS A 249 0.65 5.98 -2.09
C LYS A 249 -0.19 4.84 -2.65
N GLU A 250 0.20 3.61 -2.37
CA GLU A 250 -0.53 2.40 -2.72
C GLU A 250 -1.39 1.94 -1.54
N GLY A 251 -2.56 1.40 -1.85
CA GLY A 251 -3.49 0.85 -0.89
C GLY A 251 -4.21 -0.39 -1.40
N TYR A 252 -4.67 -1.21 -0.48
CA TYR A 252 -5.51 -2.36 -0.79
C TYR A 252 -6.94 -2.10 -0.33
N VAL A 253 -7.93 -2.43 -1.16
CA VAL A 253 -9.33 -2.50 -0.74
C VAL A 253 -9.67 -3.96 -0.50
N LEU A 254 -9.94 -4.30 0.76
CA LEU A 254 -10.07 -5.67 1.24
C LEU A 254 -11.46 -5.91 1.81
N THR A 255 -12.12 -6.97 1.37
CA THR A 255 -13.42 -7.40 1.93
C THR A 255 -13.21 -8.30 3.13
N ALA A 256 -13.80 -7.96 4.27
CA ALA A 256 -13.66 -8.73 5.51
C ALA A 256 -14.77 -9.78 5.71
N GLU A 257 -15.32 -10.31 4.62
CA GLU A 257 -16.22 -11.46 4.65
C GLU A 257 -15.69 -12.53 3.70
N ALA A 258 -15.60 -13.77 4.19
CA ALA A 258 -15.24 -14.88 3.33
C ALA A 258 -16.24 -15.01 2.18
N ALA A 259 -15.75 -14.99 0.96
CA ALA A 259 -16.57 -15.18 -0.23
C ALA A 259 -17.22 -16.56 -0.23
N THR A 260 -18.40 -16.65 0.34
CA THR A 260 -19.27 -17.81 0.16
C THR A 260 -20.25 -17.50 -0.96
N GLY A 261 -19.85 -17.65 -2.19
CA GLY A 261 -20.54 -17.42 -3.47
C GLY A 261 -21.90 -16.74 -3.41
N GLY A 262 -22.07 -15.68 -4.18
CA GLY A 262 -23.35 -14.96 -4.31
C GLY A 262 -23.40 -13.57 -3.68
N HIS A 263 -22.29 -13.06 -3.19
CA HIS A 263 -22.17 -11.67 -2.73
C HIS A 263 -22.14 -10.69 -3.92
N SER A 264 -22.55 -9.47 -3.67
CA SER A 264 -22.50 -8.41 -4.67
C SER A 264 -22.31 -7.05 -3.96
N GLY A 265 -21.49 -6.18 -4.54
CA GLY A 265 -21.25 -4.88 -3.97
C GLY A 265 -20.55 -3.92 -4.91
N THR A 266 -20.33 -2.70 -4.44
CA THR A 266 -19.47 -1.73 -5.10
C THR A 266 -18.33 -1.40 -4.16
N LEU A 267 -17.11 -1.78 -4.54
CA LEU A 267 -15.88 -1.42 -3.85
C LEU A 267 -15.38 -0.13 -4.47
N THR A 268 -15.22 0.90 -3.67
CA THR A 268 -14.76 2.22 -4.14
C THR A 268 -13.39 2.49 -3.53
N GLY A 269 -12.46 2.90 -4.36
CA GLY A 269 -11.10 3.26 -4.00
C GLY A 269 -11.01 4.50 -3.12
N THR A 270 -9.82 4.76 -2.68
CA THR A 270 -9.42 5.86 -1.79
C THR A 270 -8.76 7.00 -2.58
N GLY A 271 -7.89 7.78 -1.96
CA GLY A 271 -7.00 8.74 -2.63
C GLY A 271 -5.64 8.15 -3.03
N TYR A 272 -5.37 6.89 -2.68
CA TYR A 272 -4.16 6.17 -3.07
C TYR A 272 -4.34 5.47 -4.43
N ASN A 273 -3.25 4.89 -4.96
CA ASN A 273 -3.35 3.88 -5.99
C ASN A 273 -3.93 2.62 -5.34
N ASP A 274 -5.12 2.22 -5.70
CA ASP A 274 -5.82 1.17 -5.00
C ASP A 274 -5.66 -0.19 -5.69
N THR A 275 -5.42 -1.22 -4.91
CA THR A 275 -5.50 -2.61 -5.37
C THR A 275 -6.72 -3.29 -4.77
N PHE A 276 -7.66 -3.66 -5.62
CA PHE A 276 -8.85 -4.41 -5.25
C PHE A 276 -8.57 -5.90 -5.42
N ILE A 277 -8.60 -6.66 -4.33
CA ILE A 277 -8.51 -8.13 -4.44
C ILE A 277 -9.88 -8.63 -4.92
N ALA A 278 -9.89 -9.26 -6.10
CA ALA A 278 -11.11 -9.77 -6.70
C ALA A 278 -11.69 -10.95 -5.92
N GLU A 279 -13.01 -10.98 -5.87
CA GLU A 279 -13.80 -11.99 -5.17
C GLU A 279 -14.75 -12.71 -6.13
N ASP A 280 -15.07 -13.98 -5.84
CA ASP A 280 -16.09 -14.74 -6.59
C ASP A 280 -17.48 -14.23 -6.22
N GLY A 281 -18.05 -13.38 -7.06
CA GLY A 281 -19.33 -12.74 -6.84
C GLY A 281 -19.72 -11.79 -7.97
N THR A 282 -20.59 -10.82 -7.67
CA THR A 282 -20.95 -9.75 -8.61
C THR A 282 -20.53 -8.41 -8.04
N TYR A 283 -19.41 -7.89 -8.48
CA TYR A 283 -18.83 -6.67 -7.92
C TYR A 283 -18.67 -5.56 -8.95
N THR A 284 -18.78 -4.33 -8.49
CA THR A 284 -18.28 -3.13 -9.17
C THR A 284 -17.03 -2.67 -8.47
N TYR A 285 -15.89 -2.69 -9.14
CA TYR A 285 -14.63 -2.09 -8.68
C TYR A 285 -14.54 -0.70 -9.29
N ASN A 286 -14.43 0.31 -8.43
CA ASN A 286 -14.41 1.71 -8.85
C ASN A 286 -13.21 2.43 -8.23
N GLY A 287 -12.18 2.65 -9.00
CA GLY A 287 -10.95 3.30 -8.59
C GLY A 287 -11.04 4.83 -8.45
N SER A 288 -12.22 5.43 -8.59
CA SER A 288 -12.38 6.88 -8.60
C SER A 288 -12.14 7.54 -7.24
N GLY A 289 -10.94 7.81 -6.85
CA GLY A 289 -10.66 8.49 -5.59
C GLY A 289 -9.45 9.41 -5.56
N GLY A 290 -8.50 9.22 -6.44
CA GLY A 290 -7.20 9.84 -6.32
C GLY A 290 -7.10 11.30 -6.76
N TRP A 291 -6.62 12.15 -5.88
CA TRP A 291 -6.01 13.43 -6.23
C TRP A 291 -4.52 13.16 -6.44
N THR A 292 -4.09 12.84 -7.65
CA THR A 292 -2.68 12.65 -7.91
C THR A 292 -2.06 13.90 -8.50
N THR A 293 -1.27 14.59 -7.69
CA THR A 293 -0.13 15.34 -8.21
C THR A 293 1.05 14.38 -8.24
N HIS A 294 1.14 13.54 -9.26
CA HIS A 294 2.34 12.74 -9.47
C HIS A 294 3.49 13.65 -9.88
N SER A 295 4.54 13.67 -9.06
CA SER A 295 5.78 14.40 -9.30
C SER A 295 6.92 13.52 -9.80
N ASP A 296 6.66 12.31 -10.14
CA ASP A 296 7.65 11.45 -10.76
C ASP A 296 7.48 11.47 -12.27
N HIS A 297 8.36 12.16 -12.87
CA HIS A 297 8.82 12.24 -14.27
C HIS A 297 7.84 11.99 -15.43
N ASP A 298 6.68 11.44 -15.20
CA ASP A 298 5.64 11.21 -16.20
C ASP A 298 4.60 12.34 -16.12
N THR A 299 4.77 13.34 -16.97
CA THR A 299 3.90 14.52 -17.10
C THR A 299 2.51 14.21 -17.67
N TRP A 300 2.00 13.03 -17.48
CA TRP A 300 0.70 12.63 -17.97
C TRP A 300 -0.30 12.64 -16.83
N SER A 301 -1.19 13.63 -16.86
CA SER A 301 -2.24 13.80 -15.89
C SER A 301 -3.29 12.70 -16.03
N ASN A 302 -3.12 11.60 -15.34
CA ASN A 302 -4.24 10.78 -14.98
C ASN A 302 -4.83 11.32 -13.68
N THR A 303 -6.07 11.72 -13.66
CA THR A 303 -6.72 12.41 -12.53
C THR A 303 -7.24 11.44 -11.47
N GLY A 304 -6.82 10.17 -11.50
CA GLY A 304 -7.38 9.10 -10.67
C GLY A 304 -6.41 8.13 -10.00
N GLY A 305 -5.11 8.20 -10.27
CA GLY A 305 -4.17 7.18 -9.77
C GLY A 305 -3.97 6.02 -10.77
N MET A 306 -3.27 4.98 -10.34
CA MET A 306 -3.16 3.68 -11.00
C MET A 306 -3.92 2.68 -10.14
N ASP A 307 -5.18 2.44 -10.48
CA ASP A 307 -6.05 1.54 -9.73
C ASP A 307 -6.09 0.16 -10.39
N VAL A 308 -5.90 -0.88 -9.60
CA VAL A 308 -5.66 -2.24 -10.07
C VAL A 308 -6.71 -3.20 -9.52
N VAL A 309 -7.23 -4.09 -10.34
CA VAL A 309 -7.99 -5.26 -9.87
C VAL A 309 -7.12 -6.50 -9.98
N ASP A 310 -6.97 -7.21 -8.87
CA ASP A 310 -6.06 -8.35 -8.71
C ASP A 310 -6.84 -9.65 -8.55
N TYR A 311 -6.69 -10.53 -9.52
CA TYR A 311 -7.36 -11.83 -9.61
C TYR A 311 -6.50 -12.99 -9.06
N ARG A 312 -5.52 -12.69 -8.19
CA ARG A 312 -4.61 -13.72 -7.62
C ARG A 312 -5.30 -14.91 -6.96
N ASN A 313 -6.52 -14.75 -6.49
CA ASN A 313 -7.31 -15.80 -5.84
C ASN A 313 -8.17 -16.60 -6.82
N ALA A 314 -8.18 -16.27 -8.10
CA ALA A 314 -8.94 -17.00 -9.08
C ALA A 314 -8.41 -18.45 -9.21
N THR A 315 -9.33 -19.39 -9.39
CA THR A 315 -9.03 -20.83 -9.46
C THR A 315 -8.90 -21.35 -10.89
N SER A 316 -8.98 -20.44 -11.86
CA SER A 316 -8.81 -20.69 -13.30
C SER A 316 -8.44 -19.38 -13.98
N GLY A 317 -7.96 -19.45 -15.21
CA GLY A 317 -7.65 -18.24 -16.00
C GLY A 317 -8.84 -17.32 -16.15
N VAL A 318 -8.57 -16.01 -16.09
CA VAL A 318 -9.58 -14.96 -16.18
C VAL A 318 -9.62 -14.33 -17.57
N THR A 319 -10.77 -13.76 -17.92
CA THR A 319 -10.93 -12.96 -19.13
C THR A 319 -11.44 -11.58 -18.75
N VAL A 320 -10.63 -10.55 -18.92
CA VAL A 320 -10.94 -9.19 -18.49
C VAL A 320 -10.78 -8.20 -19.63
N ASP A 321 -11.75 -7.31 -19.80
CA ASP A 321 -11.75 -6.27 -20.84
C ASP A 321 -12.05 -4.89 -20.22
N LEU A 322 -11.03 -4.03 -20.12
CA LEU A 322 -11.13 -2.67 -19.57
C LEU A 322 -11.91 -1.69 -20.47
N ARG A 323 -12.25 -2.06 -21.70
CA ARG A 323 -13.08 -1.23 -22.59
C ARG A 323 -14.55 -1.30 -22.22
N LEU A 324 -14.96 -2.30 -21.43
CA LEU A 324 -16.35 -2.53 -21.08
C LEU A 324 -16.73 -1.69 -19.84
N SER A 325 -17.70 -0.81 -19.99
CA SER A 325 -18.31 -0.07 -18.87
C SER A 325 -19.47 -0.82 -18.20
N THR A 326 -19.81 -2.01 -18.71
CA THR A 326 -20.85 -2.90 -18.18
C THR A 326 -20.22 -4.07 -17.45
N ALA A 327 -21.00 -4.75 -16.61
CA ALA A 327 -20.55 -5.97 -15.96
C ALA A 327 -20.19 -7.05 -16.99
N GLN A 328 -19.12 -7.78 -16.74
CA GLN A 328 -18.57 -8.86 -17.53
C GLN A 328 -18.34 -10.11 -16.68
N ASP A 329 -18.55 -11.27 -17.26
CA ASP A 329 -18.15 -12.55 -16.65
C ASP A 329 -16.66 -12.72 -16.90
N THR A 330 -15.88 -12.73 -15.82
CA THR A 330 -14.42 -12.83 -15.89
C THR A 330 -13.91 -14.27 -15.79
N GLY A 331 -14.78 -15.24 -15.52
CA GLY A 331 -14.39 -16.60 -15.15
C GLY A 331 -14.10 -16.75 -13.65
N PHE A 332 -14.03 -15.61 -12.94
CA PHE A 332 -13.96 -15.52 -11.47
C PHE A 332 -14.99 -14.49 -11.01
N GLY A 333 -16.28 -14.89 -11.09
CA GLY A 333 -17.40 -14.01 -10.82
C GLY A 333 -17.72 -13.01 -11.95
N THR A 334 -18.61 -12.07 -11.65
CA THR A 334 -19.03 -11.00 -12.56
C THR A 334 -18.50 -9.66 -12.07
N SER A 335 -17.66 -9.03 -12.86
CA SER A 335 -17.01 -7.76 -12.50
C SER A 335 -17.46 -6.61 -13.40
N ARG A 336 -17.72 -5.47 -12.83
CA ARG A 336 -17.82 -4.19 -13.53
C ARG A 336 -16.65 -3.31 -13.12
N LEU A 337 -15.84 -2.88 -14.07
CA LEU A 337 -14.61 -2.14 -13.85
C LEU A 337 -14.82 -0.68 -14.27
N LEU A 338 -14.61 0.25 -13.35
CA LEU A 338 -14.78 1.69 -13.57
C LEU A 338 -13.53 2.40 -13.08
N ASN A 339 -12.94 3.23 -13.92
CA ASN A 339 -11.72 3.98 -13.58
C ASN A 339 -10.62 3.02 -13.04
N ILE A 340 -10.43 1.91 -13.72
CA ILE A 340 -9.40 0.92 -13.43
C ILE A 340 -8.39 0.97 -14.57
N GLU A 341 -7.13 1.12 -14.24
CA GLU A 341 -6.01 1.23 -15.17
C GLU A 341 -5.20 -0.06 -15.21
N GLY A 342 -5.23 -0.88 -14.15
CA GLY A 342 -4.42 -2.07 -14.03
C GLY A 342 -5.19 -3.37 -13.79
N ILE A 343 -4.62 -4.46 -14.28
CA ILE A 343 -5.09 -5.82 -14.00
C ILE A 343 -3.88 -6.68 -13.64
N ASN A 344 -3.97 -7.30 -12.46
CA ASN A 344 -3.13 -8.45 -12.13
C ASN A 344 -3.98 -9.71 -12.35
N GLY A 345 -3.49 -10.61 -13.17
CA GLY A 345 -4.14 -11.87 -13.52
C GLY A 345 -4.08 -12.92 -12.42
N SER A 346 -4.32 -14.13 -12.81
CA SER A 346 -4.30 -15.33 -11.96
C SER A 346 -2.98 -16.10 -12.07
N ASP A 347 -2.91 -17.29 -11.47
CA ASP A 347 -1.80 -18.23 -11.71
C ASP A 347 -2.06 -19.18 -12.90
N PHE A 348 -3.03 -18.84 -13.78
CA PHE A 348 -3.48 -19.62 -14.92
C PHE A 348 -3.48 -18.78 -16.19
N ASP A 349 -3.64 -19.41 -17.36
CA ASP A 349 -3.66 -18.71 -18.66
C ASP A 349 -4.81 -17.69 -18.72
N ASP A 350 -4.47 -16.40 -18.77
CA ASP A 350 -5.41 -15.27 -18.74
C ASP A 350 -5.56 -14.60 -20.10
N VAL A 351 -6.66 -13.89 -20.30
CA VAL A 351 -6.87 -13.00 -21.43
C VAL A 351 -7.22 -11.61 -20.91
N ILE A 352 -6.32 -10.67 -21.05
CA ILE A 352 -6.47 -9.31 -20.54
C ILE A 352 -6.49 -8.34 -21.73
N THR A 353 -7.50 -7.48 -21.76
CA THR A 353 -7.65 -6.45 -22.80
C THR A 353 -7.68 -5.06 -22.19
N GLY A 354 -6.72 -4.22 -22.58
CA GLY A 354 -6.58 -2.83 -22.17
C GLY A 354 -7.59 -1.91 -22.85
N ASN A 355 -7.64 -0.67 -22.37
CA ASN A 355 -8.42 0.41 -22.99
C ASN A 355 -7.48 1.41 -23.72
N SER A 356 -7.94 2.62 -24.00
CA SER A 356 -7.13 3.65 -24.69
C SER A 356 -6.38 4.57 -23.71
N GLY A 357 -6.42 4.33 -22.42
CA GLY A 357 -5.63 5.02 -21.41
C GLY A 357 -4.32 4.30 -21.14
N ASN A 358 -3.49 4.84 -20.27
CA ASN A 358 -2.30 4.16 -19.78
C ASN A 358 -2.72 2.98 -18.89
N ASN A 359 -2.33 1.78 -19.28
CA ASN A 359 -2.67 0.59 -18.52
C ASN A 359 -1.43 -0.08 -17.92
N GLN A 360 -1.64 -0.82 -16.82
CA GLN A 360 -0.63 -1.67 -16.21
C GLN A 360 -1.14 -3.10 -16.11
N PHE A 361 -0.35 -4.05 -16.59
CA PHE A 361 -0.72 -5.45 -16.59
C PHE A 361 0.35 -6.32 -15.99
N GLU A 362 -0.06 -7.26 -15.15
CA GLU A 362 0.73 -8.37 -14.68
C GLU A 362 -0.05 -9.67 -14.93
N GLY A 363 0.51 -10.62 -15.69
CA GLY A 363 -0.15 -11.91 -15.95
C GLY A 363 -0.05 -12.84 -14.75
N ARG A 364 1.01 -12.72 -13.96
CA ARG A 364 1.43 -13.67 -12.93
C ARG A 364 1.86 -14.98 -13.57
N GLY A 365 1.22 -16.11 -13.21
CA GLY A 365 1.55 -17.42 -13.78
C GLY A 365 0.59 -17.84 -14.87
N GLY A 366 1.06 -18.67 -15.78
CA GLY A 366 0.27 -19.08 -16.94
C GLY A 366 0.94 -18.70 -18.24
N ASN A 367 0.24 -18.89 -19.36
CA ASN A 367 0.65 -18.38 -20.66
C ASN A 367 -0.43 -17.37 -21.09
N ASP A 368 -0.18 -16.12 -20.84
CA ASP A 368 -1.20 -15.09 -20.89
C ASP A 368 -1.29 -14.42 -22.25
N THR A 369 -2.44 -13.87 -22.54
CA THR A 369 -2.67 -13.06 -23.74
C THR A 369 -3.07 -11.66 -23.36
N PHE A 370 -2.20 -10.69 -23.65
CA PHE A 370 -2.45 -9.30 -23.48
C PHE A 370 -2.84 -8.65 -24.82
N ASN A 371 -4.00 -7.99 -24.85
CA ASN A 371 -4.44 -7.16 -25.96
C ASN A 371 -4.38 -5.71 -25.46
N ILE A 372 -3.21 -5.09 -25.56
CA ILE A 372 -2.96 -3.78 -24.93
C ILE A 372 -3.54 -2.61 -25.70
N GLY A 373 -4.09 -2.87 -26.90
CA GLY A 373 -4.87 -1.86 -27.61
C GLY A 373 -4.05 -0.92 -28.47
N SER A 374 -4.62 0.24 -28.70
CA SER A 374 -3.96 1.39 -29.31
C SER A 374 -4.35 2.64 -28.54
N GLY A 375 -3.39 3.36 -28.04
CA GLY A 375 -3.56 4.55 -27.17
C GLY A 375 -3.11 4.30 -25.77
N GLY A 376 -2.48 5.31 -25.18
CA GLY A 376 -1.86 5.23 -23.89
C GLY A 376 -0.42 4.76 -23.92
N HIS A 377 0.20 4.78 -22.75
CA HIS A 377 1.49 4.17 -22.47
C HIS A 377 1.26 2.98 -21.58
N ASP A 378 1.29 1.78 -22.15
CA ASP A 378 1.00 0.58 -21.40
C ASP A 378 2.28 -0.04 -20.84
N THR A 379 2.16 -0.62 -19.65
CA THR A 379 3.29 -1.29 -18.97
C THR A 379 2.91 -2.73 -18.63
N LEU A 380 3.73 -3.67 -19.09
CA LEU A 380 3.65 -5.06 -18.69
C LEU A 380 4.69 -5.31 -17.61
N LEU A 381 4.23 -5.76 -16.43
CA LEU A 381 5.07 -6.10 -15.28
C LEU A 381 5.35 -7.60 -15.27
N TYR A 382 6.59 -7.96 -14.98
CA TYR A 382 7.01 -9.33 -14.76
C TYR A 382 7.73 -9.42 -13.43
N THR A 383 7.11 -10.11 -12.48
CA THR A 383 7.63 -10.28 -11.13
C THR A 383 8.28 -11.64 -10.94
N LEU A 384 9.15 -11.80 -9.94
CA LEU A 384 9.78 -13.07 -9.62
C LEU A 384 8.85 -13.92 -8.74
N ILE A 385 7.99 -14.73 -9.35
CA ILE A 385 7.03 -15.59 -8.65
C ILE A 385 7.69 -16.88 -8.14
N ASN A 386 8.56 -17.48 -8.95
CA ASN A 386 9.23 -18.74 -8.63
C ASN A 386 10.66 -18.78 -9.18
N ALA A 387 11.63 -18.52 -8.33
CA ALA A 387 13.06 -18.52 -8.68
C ALA A 387 13.60 -19.87 -9.22
N SER A 388 12.87 -20.97 -9.07
CA SER A 388 13.25 -22.28 -9.62
C SER A 388 12.72 -22.52 -11.04
N ASN A 389 11.97 -21.57 -11.60
CA ASN A 389 11.41 -21.63 -12.95
C ASN A 389 12.23 -20.75 -13.90
N ALA A 390 12.43 -21.18 -15.15
CA ALA A 390 13.24 -20.45 -16.15
C ALA A 390 12.68 -19.07 -16.52
N THR A 391 11.37 -18.87 -16.42
CA THR A 391 10.69 -17.58 -16.63
C THR A 391 10.27 -16.89 -15.34
N GLY A 392 10.84 -17.31 -14.19
CA GLY A 392 10.46 -16.76 -12.89
C GLY A 392 9.06 -17.15 -12.41
N GLY A 393 8.41 -18.07 -13.09
CA GLY A 393 7.04 -18.51 -12.83
C GLY A 393 5.97 -17.87 -13.73
N ASN A 394 6.35 -16.89 -14.57
CA ASN A 394 5.41 -16.13 -15.40
C ASN A 394 4.94 -16.86 -16.68
N GLY A 395 5.46 -18.06 -17.00
CA GLY A 395 5.08 -18.74 -18.23
C GLY A 395 5.67 -18.13 -19.50
N SER A 396 4.88 -18.12 -20.58
CA SER A 396 5.28 -17.55 -21.88
C SER A 396 4.10 -16.86 -22.55
N ASP A 397 4.11 -15.54 -22.56
CA ASP A 397 2.97 -14.71 -22.87
C ASP A 397 2.95 -14.21 -24.31
N VAL A 398 1.79 -13.78 -24.76
CA VAL A 398 1.60 -13.13 -26.07
C VAL A 398 1.04 -11.72 -25.87
N VAL A 399 1.71 -10.74 -26.47
CA VAL A 399 1.30 -9.34 -26.44
C VAL A 399 0.89 -8.90 -27.84
N ASN A 400 -0.35 -8.49 -27.98
CA ASN A 400 -0.91 -7.91 -29.18
C ASN A 400 -1.05 -6.40 -29.04
N GLY A 401 -0.59 -5.65 -30.02
CA GLY A 401 -0.74 -4.19 -30.05
C GLY A 401 0.47 -3.41 -29.55
N PHE A 402 1.56 -4.05 -29.16
CA PHE A 402 2.76 -3.37 -28.66
C PHE A 402 3.35 -2.39 -29.68
N THR A 403 3.46 -1.14 -29.28
CA THR A 403 3.95 -0.02 -30.09
C THR A 403 5.39 0.33 -29.74
N VAL A 404 6.29 0.21 -30.73
CA VAL A 404 7.71 0.56 -30.56
C VAL A 404 7.93 2.05 -30.85
N GLY A 405 8.59 2.74 -29.92
CA GLY A 405 8.95 4.15 -30.04
C GLY A 405 9.64 4.67 -28.78
N THR A 406 10.08 5.89 -28.76
CA THR A 406 10.70 6.49 -27.59
C THR A 406 9.65 6.78 -26.53
N TRP A 407 9.76 6.18 -25.35
CA TRP A 407 8.79 6.28 -24.25
C TRP A 407 8.42 7.74 -23.92
N GLU A 408 9.39 8.61 -23.85
CA GLU A 408 9.18 10.00 -23.43
C GLU A 408 8.81 10.96 -24.61
N GLY A 409 8.84 10.49 -25.84
CA GLY A 409 8.74 11.37 -27.03
C GLY A 409 7.69 10.98 -28.05
N THR A 410 7.14 9.80 -27.95
CA THR A 410 6.17 9.26 -28.91
C THR A 410 4.89 8.94 -28.15
N ALA A 411 3.77 9.50 -28.53
CA ALA A 411 2.49 9.09 -28.01
C ALA A 411 2.26 7.61 -28.34
N ASP A 412 1.62 6.89 -27.44
CA ASP A 412 1.19 5.53 -27.70
C ASP A 412 2.36 4.51 -27.82
N THR A 413 3.30 4.56 -26.89
CA THR A 413 4.41 3.59 -26.81
C THR A 413 4.31 2.77 -25.53
N ASP A 414 4.66 1.49 -25.61
CA ASP A 414 4.50 0.54 -24.54
C ASP A 414 5.84 0.08 -23.99
N ARG A 415 5.85 -0.47 -22.78
CA ARG A 415 7.06 -0.97 -22.14
C ARG A 415 6.85 -2.28 -21.40
N ILE A 416 7.96 -2.96 -21.18
CA ILE A 416 8.06 -4.19 -20.40
C ILE A 416 9.00 -3.90 -19.23
N ASP A 417 8.55 -4.21 -18.03
CA ASP A 417 9.30 -4.02 -16.80
C ASP A 417 9.73 -5.39 -16.23
N LEU A 418 11.04 -5.64 -16.25
CA LEU A 418 11.66 -6.86 -15.75
C LEU A 418 12.51 -6.62 -14.50
N ARG A 419 12.43 -5.43 -13.88
CA ARG A 419 13.30 -5.06 -12.76
C ARG A 419 13.13 -6.00 -11.58
N ASP A 420 11.90 -6.35 -11.24
CA ASP A 420 11.61 -7.29 -10.17
C ASP A 420 12.02 -8.72 -10.55
N LEU A 421 11.67 -9.16 -11.75
CA LEU A 421 12.05 -10.48 -12.27
C LEU A 421 13.56 -10.72 -12.21
N LEU A 422 14.36 -9.70 -12.50
CA LEU A 422 15.82 -9.77 -12.49
C LEU A 422 16.44 -9.43 -11.13
N SER A 423 15.64 -9.06 -10.13
CA SER A 423 16.12 -8.77 -8.80
C SER A 423 16.75 -10.03 -8.19
N GLY A 424 18.01 -9.91 -7.71
CA GLY A 424 18.74 -11.05 -7.17
C GLY A 424 19.30 -12.04 -8.20
N SER A 425 19.13 -11.82 -9.52
CA SER A 425 19.62 -12.70 -10.58
C SER A 425 21.15 -12.69 -10.74
N GLY A 426 21.83 -11.66 -10.22
CA GLY A 426 23.25 -11.40 -10.44
C GLY A 426 23.53 -10.51 -11.65
N TYR A 427 22.51 -9.98 -12.29
CA TYR A 427 22.64 -8.88 -13.27
C TYR A 427 23.22 -7.64 -12.59
N THR A 428 24.22 -7.01 -13.20
CA THR A 428 24.97 -5.89 -12.62
C THR A 428 25.04 -4.64 -13.50
N GLY A 429 24.30 -4.62 -14.59
CA GLY A 429 24.24 -3.48 -15.51
C GLY A 429 23.19 -2.45 -15.10
N THR A 430 23.21 -1.28 -15.74
CA THR A 430 22.15 -0.27 -15.66
C THR A 430 21.18 -0.31 -16.84
N GLY A 431 21.30 -1.32 -17.70
CA GLY A 431 20.40 -1.53 -18.82
C GLY A 431 20.42 -0.42 -19.88
N SER A 432 21.58 0.17 -20.12
CA SER A 432 21.66 1.35 -20.98
C SER A 432 22.02 1.02 -22.41
N ALA A 433 21.36 1.71 -23.32
CA ALA A 433 21.67 1.76 -24.75
C ALA A 433 21.42 3.18 -25.27
N SER A 434 22.04 3.54 -26.36
CA SER A 434 21.87 4.86 -26.97
C SER A 434 21.86 4.79 -28.50
N TYR A 435 21.29 5.81 -29.13
CA TYR A 435 21.34 5.93 -30.59
C TYR A 435 22.66 6.54 -31.05
N VAL A 436 23.43 5.76 -31.82
CA VAL A 436 24.67 6.21 -32.49
C VAL A 436 24.42 6.25 -34.00
N ASN A 437 24.45 7.44 -34.59
CA ASN A 437 24.14 7.65 -36.03
C ASN A 437 22.78 7.06 -36.48
N GLY A 438 21.77 7.11 -35.57
CA GLY A 438 20.44 6.57 -35.84
C GLY A 438 20.29 5.07 -35.67
N VAL A 439 21.30 4.38 -35.15
CA VAL A 439 21.27 2.96 -34.84
C VAL A 439 21.37 2.77 -33.30
N ALA A 440 20.44 2.05 -32.73
CA ALA A 440 20.48 1.73 -31.30
C ALA A 440 21.68 0.78 -31.02
N THR A 441 22.43 1.09 -29.97
CA THR A 441 23.65 0.36 -29.63
C THR A 441 23.75 0.27 -28.10
N LEU A 442 24.01 -0.95 -27.59
CA LEU A 442 24.31 -1.15 -26.18
C LEU A 442 25.59 -0.37 -25.80
N ASP A 443 25.55 0.35 -24.73
CA ASP A 443 26.73 1.01 -24.21
C ASP A 443 27.45 0.16 -23.13
N GLY A 444 28.58 0.66 -22.63
CA GLY A 444 29.38 -0.10 -21.65
C GLY A 444 28.70 -0.28 -20.29
N SER A 445 27.59 0.43 -20.02
CA SER A 445 26.81 0.31 -18.79
C SER A 445 25.72 -0.75 -18.88
N ALA A 446 25.45 -1.30 -20.09
CA ALA A 446 24.56 -2.44 -20.24
C ALA A 446 25.05 -3.70 -19.50
N GLY A 447 26.32 -3.70 -19.09
CA GLY A 447 26.90 -4.81 -18.33
C GLY A 447 26.82 -6.13 -19.10
N ASN A 448 26.41 -7.19 -18.42
CA ASN A 448 26.25 -8.54 -18.96
C ASN A 448 24.80 -8.86 -19.36
N ILE A 449 24.01 -7.88 -19.74
CA ILE A 449 22.57 -8.05 -20.05
C ILE A 449 22.28 -9.18 -21.04
N THR A 450 23.17 -9.39 -22.02
CA THR A 450 23.01 -10.44 -23.04
C THR A 450 23.15 -11.86 -22.51
N ASP A 451 23.64 -12.03 -21.29
CA ASP A 451 23.63 -13.31 -20.60
C ASP A 451 22.22 -13.62 -20.03
N TYR A 452 21.45 -12.59 -19.71
CA TYR A 452 20.15 -12.68 -19.04
C TYR A 452 18.97 -12.48 -20.00
N ILE A 453 19.11 -11.64 -21.02
CA ILE A 453 18.03 -11.30 -21.94
C ILE A 453 18.49 -11.44 -23.39
N ARG A 454 17.67 -12.13 -24.16
CA ARG A 454 17.80 -12.23 -25.62
C ARG A 454 16.52 -11.78 -26.29
N VAL A 455 16.67 -10.97 -27.34
CA VAL A 455 15.56 -10.53 -28.18
C VAL A 455 15.76 -11.14 -29.57
N VAL A 456 14.84 -12.02 -29.94
CA VAL A 456 14.97 -12.88 -31.13
C VAL A 456 13.80 -12.64 -32.07
N GLN A 457 14.11 -12.51 -33.37
CA GLN A 457 13.07 -12.43 -34.40
C GLN A 457 12.54 -13.81 -34.75
N ASN A 458 11.22 -13.98 -34.68
CA ASN A 458 10.53 -15.20 -35.09
C ASN A 458 9.42 -14.88 -36.09
N GLY A 459 9.74 -14.94 -37.37
CA GLY A 459 8.83 -14.54 -38.44
C GLY A 459 8.54 -13.03 -38.40
N SER A 460 7.26 -12.66 -38.20
CA SER A 460 6.83 -11.27 -38.03
C SER A 460 6.87 -10.81 -36.55
N ASN A 461 7.21 -11.70 -35.62
CA ASN A 461 7.15 -11.47 -34.20
C ASN A 461 8.54 -11.25 -33.60
N THR A 462 8.59 -10.62 -32.45
CA THR A 462 9.78 -10.52 -31.60
C THR A 462 9.55 -11.33 -30.32
N GLU A 463 10.46 -12.23 -30.00
CA GLU A 463 10.48 -12.95 -28.73
C GLU A 463 11.50 -12.33 -27.79
N ILE A 464 11.09 -12.05 -26.54
CA ILE A 464 11.97 -11.69 -25.45
C ILE A 464 12.16 -12.94 -24.61
N GLN A 465 13.38 -13.42 -24.57
CA GLN A 465 13.78 -14.61 -23.83
C GLN A 465 14.60 -14.20 -22.60
N VAL A 466 14.34 -14.86 -21.48
CA VAL A 466 15.06 -14.64 -20.23
C VAL A 466 15.84 -15.87 -19.82
N ASP A 467 16.95 -15.64 -19.14
CA ASP A 467 17.81 -16.65 -18.52
C ASP A 467 18.18 -16.15 -17.13
N LEU A 468 17.44 -16.56 -16.10
CA LEU A 468 17.54 -15.97 -14.76
C LEU A 468 18.88 -16.23 -14.05
N ASP A 469 19.66 -17.22 -14.46
CA ASP A 469 20.99 -17.47 -13.91
C ASP A 469 22.13 -17.03 -14.87
N GLY A 470 21.79 -16.39 -15.97
CA GLY A 470 22.73 -15.87 -16.95
C GLY A 470 23.70 -16.94 -17.47
N SER A 471 24.99 -16.81 -17.17
CA SER A 471 25.97 -17.82 -17.56
C SER A 471 26.05 -19.03 -16.61
N GLY A 472 25.15 -19.15 -15.63
CA GLY A 472 25.18 -20.16 -14.57
C GLY A 472 24.91 -21.58 -15.05
N GLY A 473 24.10 -21.75 -16.10
CA GLY A 473 23.81 -23.03 -16.75
C GLY A 473 22.79 -23.92 -16.02
N GLN A 474 22.06 -23.37 -15.03
CA GLN A 474 20.88 -24.00 -14.43
C GLN A 474 19.69 -23.89 -15.37
N PHE A 475 19.52 -22.71 -15.99
CA PHE A 475 18.49 -22.44 -16.98
C PHE A 475 19.07 -22.29 -18.37
N SER A 476 18.21 -22.16 -19.34
CA SER A 476 18.53 -21.79 -20.71
C SER A 476 17.58 -20.69 -21.12
N PRO A 477 17.97 -19.79 -22.02
CA PRO A 477 17.08 -18.74 -22.49
C PRO A 477 15.73 -19.30 -22.92
N THR A 478 14.68 -18.85 -22.22
CA THR A 478 13.31 -19.32 -22.41
C THR A 478 12.43 -18.13 -22.76
N THR A 479 11.53 -18.27 -23.73
CA THR A 479 10.63 -17.20 -24.13
C THR A 479 9.72 -16.83 -22.98
N LEU A 480 9.84 -15.57 -22.52
CA LEU A 480 8.97 -14.96 -21.54
C LEU A 480 7.77 -14.28 -22.23
N VAL A 481 8.05 -13.53 -23.29
CA VAL A 481 6.98 -12.80 -24.00
C VAL A 481 7.24 -12.79 -25.51
N THR A 482 6.14 -12.93 -26.27
CA THR A 482 6.11 -12.79 -27.72
C THR A 482 5.34 -11.53 -28.09
N LEU A 483 6.01 -10.53 -28.68
CA LEU A 483 5.40 -9.33 -29.24
C LEU A 483 4.89 -9.67 -30.65
N ASN A 484 3.57 -9.82 -30.77
CA ASN A 484 2.93 -10.28 -31.99
C ASN A 484 2.89 -9.17 -33.07
N GLY A 485 3.43 -9.46 -34.24
CA GLY A 485 3.50 -8.53 -35.37
C GLY A 485 4.51 -7.40 -35.22
N VAL A 486 5.40 -7.47 -34.24
CA VAL A 486 6.41 -6.43 -33.91
C VAL A 486 7.80 -6.90 -34.33
N GLN A 487 8.56 -5.97 -34.92
CA GLN A 487 9.97 -6.18 -35.26
C GLN A 487 10.83 -5.17 -34.50
N THR A 488 11.60 -5.65 -33.53
CA THR A 488 12.52 -4.83 -32.74
C THR A 488 13.71 -5.65 -32.23
N ASP A 489 14.65 -5.03 -31.56
CA ASP A 489 15.83 -5.68 -30.98
C ASP A 489 16.12 -5.12 -29.57
N LEU A 490 17.00 -5.80 -28.81
CA LEU A 490 17.33 -5.44 -27.44
C LEU A 490 17.83 -4.00 -27.31
N ALA A 491 18.75 -3.58 -28.19
CA ALA A 491 19.33 -2.26 -28.11
C ALA A 491 18.28 -1.16 -28.38
N THR A 492 17.36 -1.41 -29.32
CA THR A 492 16.24 -0.51 -29.62
C THR A 492 15.29 -0.37 -28.45
N LEU A 493 14.87 -1.47 -27.82
CA LEU A 493 13.98 -1.44 -26.67
C LEU A 493 14.60 -0.69 -25.48
N LEU A 494 15.87 -0.93 -25.19
CA LEU A 494 16.60 -0.22 -24.14
C LEU A 494 16.80 1.26 -24.45
N ALA A 495 17.22 1.60 -25.68
CA ALA A 495 17.43 3.00 -26.09
C ALA A 495 16.13 3.81 -26.12
N ASN A 496 15.00 3.15 -26.28
CA ASN A 496 13.66 3.73 -26.24
C ASN A 496 13.04 3.77 -24.83
N HIS A 497 13.72 3.27 -23.81
CA HIS A 497 13.18 3.07 -22.45
C HIS A 497 11.91 2.20 -22.43
N GLN A 498 11.80 1.25 -23.36
CA GLN A 498 10.67 0.31 -23.46
C GLN A 498 10.95 -1.06 -22.81
N LEU A 499 12.17 -1.29 -22.35
CA LEU A 499 12.55 -2.46 -21.55
C LEU A 499 13.28 -1.96 -20.30
N LEU A 500 12.66 -2.13 -19.14
CA LEU A 500 13.23 -1.77 -17.84
C LEU A 500 13.84 -3.01 -17.19
N ILE A 501 15.10 -2.92 -16.77
CA ILE A 501 15.86 -4.08 -16.25
C ILE A 501 16.72 -3.75 -15.02
N ALA A 502 16.80 -2.49 -14.60
CA ALA A 502 17.55 -2.02 -13.42
C ALA A 502 16.99 -0.67 -12.92
#